data_c6ccfe770fba10ae9a989e1adf5f3e2d
#
_entry.id   c6ccfe770fba10ae9a989e1adf5f3e2d
#
_cell.length_a   1.000
_cell.length_b   1.000
_cell.length_c   1.000
_cell.angle_alpha   90.00
_cell.angle_beta   90.00
_cell.angle_gamma   90.00
#
_symmetry.space_group_name_H-M   'P 1'
#
loop_
_entity.id
_entity.type
_entity.pdbx_description
1 polymer ?
#
loop_
_entity_poly.entity_id
_entity_poly.type
_entity_poly.pdbx_seq_one_letter_code
_entity_poly.pdbx_strand_id
1 'polypeptide(L)'
;AVSFAYSILMAIVSDRLRQRYVTIIAGLGLCTIGLAVVLGCKESMTRYGGIILMTSGSFSVPPALFTWLANNASGHYKRATGLALLIVFTNCSGLTSSWLFDTKTESPDFTRGISTNLAIAALGMVISTAIELSILYERKQRQAGRRDERVVSLYQKTGWSNDHMRLYMGDDHPDYHLEL
;
A
#
# COMPACT_ATOMS: atom_id res chain seq x y z
N ALA A 1 -16.76 15.55 1.73
CA ALA A 1 -16.27 16.48 0.70
C ALA A 1 -14.73 16.65 0.78
N VAL A 2 -14.17 17.00 1.95
CA VAL A 2 -12.72 17.23 2.12
C VAL A 2 -11.88 16.00 1.77
N SER A 3 -12.22 14.84 2.32
CA SER A 3 -11.51 13.57 2.07
C SER A 3 -11.54 13.16 0.60
N PHE A 4 -12.63 13.41 -0.10
CA PHE A 4 -12.77 13.15 -1.53
C PHE A 4 -11.84 14.05 -2.37
N ALA A 5 -11.84 15.35 -2.08
CA ALA A 5 -10.94 16.29 -2.76
C ALA A 5 -9.47 15.93 -2.52
N TYR A 6 -9.11 15.57 -1.28
CA TYR A 6 -7.78 15.13 -0.92
C TYR A 6 -7.38 13.85 -1.68
N SER A 7 -8.27 12.84 -1.77
CA SER A 7 -7.99 11.60 -2.50
C SER A 7 -7.73 11.84 -3.98
N ILE A 8 -8.50 12.71 -4.63
CA ILE A 8 -8.27 13.09 -6.04
C ILE A 8 -6.92 13.80 -6.20
N LEU A 9 -6.63 14.75 -5.31
CA LEU A 9 -5.37 15.48 -5.35
C LEU A 9 -4.18 14.53 -5.20
N MET A 10 -4.24 13.60 -4.25
CA MET A 10 -3.19 12.62 -4.03
C MET A 10 -3.05 11.63 -5.20
N ALA A 11 -4.15 11.28 -5.87
CA ALA A 11 -4.10 10.46 -7.09
C ALA A 11 -3.35 11.20 -8.21
N ILE A 12 -3.67 12.48 -8.46
CA ILE A 12 -3.00 13.31 -9.46
C ILE A 12 -1.50 13.48 -9.15
N VAL A 13 -1.16 13.73 -7.89
CA VAL A 13 0.24 13.85 -7.44
C VAL A 13 0.99 12.54 -7.65
N SER A 14 0.39 11.42 -7.27
CA SER A 14 0.94 10.08 -7.46
C SER A 14 1.24 9.77 -8.93
N ASP A 15 0.31 10.12 -9.83
CA ASP A 15 0.47 9.89 -11.26
C ASP A 15 1.57 10.78 -11.87
N ARG A 16 1.69 12.02 -11.41
CA ARG A 16 2.77 12.93 -11.85
C ARG A 16 4.14 12.51 -11.36
N LEU A 17 4.25 12.07 -10.11
CA LEU A 17 5.51 11.64 -9.51
C LEU A 17 5.94 10.25 -9.97
N ARG A 18 5.03 9.44 -10.51
CA ARG A 18 5.23 8.01 -10.82
C ARG A 18 5.76 7.20 -9.62
N GLN A 19 5.41 7.63 -8.42
CA GLN A 19 5.84 7.03 -7.15
C GLN A 19 4.61 6.76 -6.29
N ARG A 20 4.12 5.53 -6.33
CA ARG A 20 2.92 5.11 -5.57
C ARG A 20 3.19 5.05 -4.07
N TYR A 21 4.41 4.69 -3.70
CA TYR A 21 4.87 4.64 -2.32
C TYR A 21 4.66 5.96 -1.57
N VAL A 22 5.00 7.10 -2.18
CA VAL A 22 4.85 8.42 -1.56
C VAL A 22 3.41 8.69 -1.15
N THR A 23 2.44 8.32 -1.98
CA THR A 23 1.01 8.49 -1.68
C THR A 23 0.57 7.62 -0.51
N ILE A 24 1.05 6.36 -0.46
CA ILE A 24 0.74 5.44 0.63
C ILE A 24 1.28 5.96 1.96
N ILE A 25 2.55 6.38 2.00
CA ILE A 25 3.16 6.92 3.22
C ILE A 25 2.53 8.24 3.65
N ALA A 26 2.23 9.13 2.71
CA ALA A 26 1.55 10.38 3.01
C ALA A 26 0.14 10.15 3.59
N GLY A 27 -0.62 9.21 3.00
CA GLY A 27 -1.94 8.83 3.48
C GLY A 27 -1.91 8.17 4.87
N LEU A 28 -1.01 7.21 5.09
CA LEU A 28 -0.82 6.56 6.40
C LEU A 28 -0.31 7.56 7.44
N GLY A 29 0.61 8.45 7.06
CA GLY A 29 1.12 9.51 7.94
C GLY A 29 0.02 10.47 8.38
N LEU A 30 -0.83 10.92 7.44
CA LEU A 30 -1.97 11.78 7.76
C LEU A 30 -2.99 11.07 8.65
N CYS A 31 -3.21 9.77 8.41
CA CYS A 31 -4.08 8.94 9.23
C CYS A 31 -3.53 8.80 10.66
N THR A 32 -2.24 8.52 10.83
CA THR A 32 -1.60 8.39 12.16
C THR A 32 -1.62 9.70 12.93
N ILE A 33 -1.34 10.83 12.27
CA ILE A 33 -1.43 12.16 12.89
C ILE A 33 -2.87 12.44 13.34
N GLY A 34 -3.86 12.17 12.48
CA GLY A 34 -5.27 12.35 12.83
C GLY A 34 -5.69 11.51 14.04
N LEU A 35 -5.31 10.22 14.08
CA LEU A 35 -5.58 9.34 15.22
C LEU A 35 -4.88 9.80 16.50
N ALA A 36 -3.64 10.26 16.42
CA ALA A 36 -2.91 10.79 17.56
C ALA A 36 -3.57 12.05 18.15
N VAL A 37 -4.05 12.95 17.29
CA VAL A 37 -4.81 14.14 17.70
C VAL A 37 -6.12 13.76 18.41
N VAL A 38 -6.84 12.77 17.88
CA VAL A 38 -8.10 12.31 18.50
C VAL A 38 -7.85 11.68 19.88
N LEU A 39 -6.73 10.97 20.07
CA LEU A 39 -6.35 10.38 21.36
C LEU A 39 -5.85 11.43 22.37
N GLY A 40 -5.05 12.38 21.90
CA GLY A 40 -4.35 13.34 22.77
C GLY A 40 -5.18 14.54 23.20
N CYS A 41 -6.18 14.95 22.41
CA CYS A 41 -6.96 16.15 22.65
C CYS A 41 -8.34 15.83 23.20
N LYS A 42 -8.76 16.56 24.25
CA LYS A 42 -10.10 16.44 24.84
C LYS A 42 -11.10 17.44 24.27
N GLU A 43 -10.63 18.47 23.61
CA GLU A 43 -11.45 19.53 23.04
C GLU A 43 -12.19 19.03 21.76
N SER A 44 -13.50 19.20 21.71
CA SER A 44 -14.37 18.66 20.64
C SER A 44 -13.98 19.17 19.25
N MET A 45 -13.62 20.46 19.13
CA MET A 45 -13.23 21.05 17.84
C MET A 45 -11.93 20.45 17.30
N THR A 46 -10.95 20.25 18.17
CA THR A 46 -9.64 19.65 17.81
C THR A 46 -9.82 18.17 17.44
N ARG A 47 -10.64 17.41 18.19
CA ARG A 47 -11.00 16.02 17.85
C ARG A 47 -11.66 15.92 16.48
N TYR A 48 -12.59 16.84 16.18
CA TYR A 48 -13.25 16.88 14.86
C TYR A 48 -12.24 17.11 13.72
N GLY A 49 -11.29 18.03 13.92
CA GLY A 49 -10.17 18.23 12.98
C GLY A 49 -9.34 16.96 12.77
N GLY A 50 -9.04 16.25 13.87
CA GLY A 50 -8.33 14.97 13.83
C GLY A 50 -9.07 13.89 13.03
N ILE A 51 -10.40 13.80 13.16
CA ILE A 51 -11.24 12.87 12.39
C ILE A 51 -11.21 13.21 10.90
N ILE A 52 -11.24 14.48 10.52
CA ILE A 52 -11.11 14.87 9.11
C ILE A 52 -9.77 14.46 8.54
N LEU A 53 -8.67 14.68 9.27
CA LEU A 53 -7.33 14.28 8.84
C LEU A 53 -7.21 12.76 8.69
N MET A 54 -7.64 12.00 9.72
CA MET A 54 -7.65 10.55 9.70
C MET A 54 -8.44 10.00 8.50
N THR A 55 -9.65 10.50 8.29
CA THR A 55 -10.52 10.06 7.20
C THR A 55 -9.91 10.38 5.83
N SER A 56 -9.33 11.57 5.67
CA SER A 56 -8.68 11.97 4.42
C SER A 56 -7.48 11.07 4.10
N GLY A 57 -6.65 10.75 5.10
CA GLY A 57 -5.54 9.82 4.96
C GLY A 57 -6.00 8.42 4.59
N SER A 58 -6.99 7.88 5.32
CA SER A 58 -7.50 6.51 5.12
C SER A 58 -8.10 6.29 3.72
N PHE A 59 -8.81 7.25 3.16
CA PHE A 59 -9.42 7.11 1.82
C PHE A 59 -8.42 7.22 0.66
N SER A 60 -7.24 7.79 0.88
CA SER A 60 -6.21 7.91 -0.17
C SER A 60 -5.37 6.65 -0.35
N VAL A 61 -5.26 5.81 0.68
CA VAL A 61 -4.38 4.62 0.68
C VAL A 61 -4.88 3.48 -0.21
N PRO A 62 -6.17 3.04 -0.17
CA PRO A 62 -6.63 1.89 -0.94
C PRO A 62 -6.39 2.01 -2.45
N PRO A 63 -6.80 3.10 -3.14
CA PRO A 63 -6.56 3.20 -4.59
C PRO A 63 -5.07 3.18 -4.94
N ALA A 64 -4.21 3.75 -4.10
CA ALA A 64 -2.76 3.70 -4.30
C ALA A 64 -2.22 2.28 -4.18
N LEU A 65 -2.68 1.50 -3.18
CA LEU A 65 -2.29 0.10 -2.99
C LEU A 65 -2.76 -0.79 -4.14
N PHE A 66 -4.01 -0.63 -4.60
CA PHE A 66 -4.53 -1.39 -5.76
C PHE A 66 -3.69 -1.14 -7.00
N THR A 67 -3.37 0.12 -7.28
CA THR A 67 -2.59 0.49 -8.45
C THR A 67 -1.14 0.00 -8.32
N TRP A 68 -0.53 0.14 -7.14
CA TRP A 68 0.84 -0.33 -6.88
C TRP A 68 0.97 -1.84 -7.07
N LEU A 69 0.02 -2.62 -6.53
CA LEU A 69 -0.02 -4.07 -6.73
C LEU A 69 -0.23 -4.43 -8.22
N ALA A 70 -1.17 -3.76 -8.90
CA ALA A 70 -1.47 -4.02 -10.30
C ALA A 70 -0.27 -3.75 -11.22
N ASN A 71 0.51 -2.72 -10.93
CA ASN A 71 1.67 -2.32 -11.73
C ASN A 71 2.90 -3.23 -11.49
N ASN A 72 3.04 -3.78 -10.29
CA ASN A 72 4.16 -4.65 -9.93
C ASN A 72 3.88 -6.15 -10.12
N ALA A 73 2.65 -6.54 -10.49
CA ALA A 73 2.29 -7.92 -10.76
C ALA A 73 2.21 -8.17 -12.27
N SER A 74 3.14 -8.96 -12.80
CA SER A 74 3.10 -9.44 -14.18
C SER A 74 2.21 -10.68 -14.31
N GLY A 75 1.47 -10.74 -15.44
CA GLY A 75 0.57 -11.85 -15.73
C GLY A 75 -0.83 -11.68 -15.16
N HIS A 76 -1.84 -12.02 -15.98
CA HIS A 76 -3.26 -11.82 -15.63
C HIS A 76 -3.67 -12.57 -14.37
N TYR A 77 -3.22 -13.81 -14.21
CA TYR A 77 -3.57 -14.64 -13.04
C TYR A 77 -2.96 -14.11 -11.74
N LYS A 78 -1.68 -13.75 -11.74
CA LYS A 78 -0.99 -13.18 -10.58
C LYS A 78 -1.67 -11.89 -10.12
N ARG A 79 -1.94 -10.98 -11.07
CA ARG A 79 -2.61 -9.71 -10.80
C ARG A 79 -4.02 -9.91 -10.27
N ALA A 80 -4.82 -10.76 -10.93
CA ALA A 80 -6.19 -11.05 -10.50
C ALA A 80 -6.25 -11.66 -9.10
N THR A 81 -5.41 -12.66 -8.81
CA THR A 81 -5.33 -13.29 -7.50
C THR A 81 -4.88 -12.32 -6.41
N GLY A 82 -3.85 -11.50 -6.69
CA GLY A 82 -3.36 -10.50 -5.75
C GLY A 82 -4.42 -9.45 -5.43
N LEU A 83 -5.12 -8.92 -6.43
CA LEU A 83 -6.21 -7.97 -6.23
C LEU A 83 -7.39 -8.59 -5.47
N ALA A 84 -7.76 -9.83 -5.79
CA ALA A 84 -8.81 -10.55 -5.06
C ALA A 84 -8.46 -10.72 -3.58
N LEU A 85 -7.23 -11.14 -3.25
CA LEU A 85 -6.76 -11.24 -1.88
C LEU A 85 -6.78 -9.89 -1.16
N LEU A 86 -6.33 -8.83 -1.82
CA LEU A 86 -6.36 -7.47 -1.24
C LEU A 86 -7.80 -7.05 -0.89
N ILE A 87 -8.77 -7.32 -1.76
CA ILE A 87 -10.20 -7.05 -1.51
C ILE A 87 -10.71 -7.88 -0.32
N VAL A 88 -10.37 -9.17 -0.26
CA VAL A 88 -10.78 -10.04 0.87
C VAL A 88 -10.25 -9.48 2.19
N PHE A 89 -8.95 -9.18 2.29
CA PHE A 89 -8.37 -8.61 3.51
C PHE A 89 -8.96 -7.26 3.89
N THR A 90 -9.23 -6.40 2.90
CA THR A 90 -9.88 -5.11 3.13
C THR A 90 -11.29 -5.27 3.71
N ASN A 91 -12.09 -6.23 3.21
CA ASN A 91 -13.42 -6.51 3.74
C ASN A 91 -13.37 -7.17 5.13
N CYS A 92 -12.42 -8.07 5.37
CA CYS A 92 -12.21 -8.67 6.69
C CYS A 92 -11.87 -7.61 7.76
N SER A 93 -11.15 -6.54 7.38
CA SER A 93 -10.87 -5.44 8.31
C SER A 93 -12.12 -4.72 8.78
N GLY A 94 -13.16 -4.63 7.95
CA GLY A 94 -14.47 -4.07 8.34
C GLY A 94 -15.16 -4.88 9.44
N LEU A 95 -15.11 -6.22 9.37
CA LEU A 95 -15.62 -7.08 10.43
C LEU A 95 -14.85 -6.89 11.74
N THR A 96 -13.52 -6.84 11.67
CA THR A 96 -12.67 -6.61 12.85
C THR A 96 -12.95 -5.25 13.48
N SER A 97 -13.18 -4.22 12.67
CA SER A 97 -13.55 -2.87 13.14
C SER A 97 -14.84 -2.88 13.98
N SER A 98 -15.86 -3.64 13.56
CA SER A 98 -17.13 -3.72 14.29
C SER A 98 -16.97 -4.30 15.71
N TRP A 99 -16.01 -5.22 15.90
CA TRP A 99 -15.70 -5.78 17.22
C TRP A 99 -14.81 -4.86 18.06
N LEU A 100 -13.94 -4.10 17.39
CA LEU A 100 -12.99 -3.23 18.06
C LEU A 100 -13.66 -1.99 18.67
N PHE A 101 -14.74 -1.48 18.05
CA PHE A 101 -15.48 -0.32 18.53
C PHE A 101 -16.75 -0.76 19.28
N ASP A 102 -16.59 -1.42 20.44
CA ASP A 102 -17.72 -1.81 21.28
C ASP A 102 -18.32 -0.60 22.01
N THR A 103 -19.51 -0.21 21.58
CA THR A 103 -20.26 0.92 22.15
C THR A 103 -20.71 0.70 23.58
N LYS A 104 -20.77 -0.54 24.06
CA LYS A 104 -21.28 -0.86 25.42
C LYS A 104 -20.24 -0.65 26.50
N THR A 105 -18.95 -0.89 26.17
CA THR A 105 -17.87 -0.88 27.16
C THR A 105 -16.97 0.34 27.07
N GLU A 106 -16.88 1.02 25.92
CA GLU A 106 -15.88 2.08 25.67
C GLU A 106 -16.46 3.46 25.29
N SER A 107 -17.79 3.61 25.21
CA SER A 107 -18.39 4.93 24.97
C SER A 107 -18.14 5.87 26.17
N PRO A 108 -17.78 7.16 25.96
CA PRO A 108 -17.71 7.89 24.67
C PRO A 108 -16.31 7.95 24.03
N ASP A 109 -15.26 7.49 24.66
CA ASP A 109 -13.87 7.80 24.25
C ASP A 109 -13.26 6.83 23.26
N PHE A 110 -13.74 5.58 23.16
CA PHE A 110 -13.25 4.53 22.23
C PHE A 110 -11.72 4.39 22.19
N THR A 111 -11.05 4.53 23.32
CA THR A 111 -9.60 4.63 23.42
C THR A 111 -8.88 3.39 22.90
N ARG A 112 -9.41 2.18 23.16
CA ARG A 112 -8.82 0.93 22.67
C ARG A 112 -8.93 0.84 21.15
N GLY A 113 -10.08 1.13 20.58
CA GLY A 113 -10.29 1.10 19.14
C GLY A 113 -9.34 2.05 18.41
N ILE A 114 -9.23 3.29 18.90
CA ILE A 114 -8.37 4.31 18.30
C ILE A 114 -6.88 3.96 18.46
N SER A 115 -6.45 3.49 19.66
CA SER A 115 -5.06 3.11 19.89
C SER A 115 -4.63 1.89 19.07
N THR A 116 -5.52 0.91 18.89
CA THR A 116 -5.27 -0.26 18.05
C THR A 116 -5.13 0.15 16.58
N ASN A 117 -6.01 1.03 16.07
CA ASN A 117 -5.91 1.55 14.72
C ASN A 117 -4.62 2.36 14.50
N LEU A 118 -4.21 3.13 15.51
CA LEU A 118 -2.93 3.87 15.47
C LEU A 118 -1.74 2.90 15.34
N ALA A 119 -1.73 1.83 16.13
CA ALA A 119 -0.68 0.81 16.05
C ALA A 119 -0.66 0.10 14.68
N ILE A 120 -1.83 -0.25 14.14
CA ILE A 120 -1.96 -0.88 12.82
C ILE A 120 -1.48 0.08 11.70
N ALA A 121 -1.83 1.36 11.77
CA ALA A 121 -1.39 2.35 10.79
C ALA A 121 0.14 2.55 10.84
N ALA A 122 0.73 2.61 12.04
CA ALA A 122 2.18 2.69 12.22
C ALA A 122 2.89 1.43 11.66
N LEU A 123 2.34 0.24 11.94
CA LEU A 123 2.84 -1.02 11.40
C LEU A 123 2.73 -1.06 9.87
N GLY A 124 1.63 -0.54 9.32
CA GLY A 124 1.45 -0.38 7.87
C GLY A 124 2.53 0.50 7.23
N MET A 125 2.93 1.60 7.88
CA MET A 125 4.05 2.44 7.41
C MET A 125 5.38 1.67 7.39
N VAL A 126 5.67 0.91 8.44
CA VAL A 126 6.89 0.10 8.52
C VAL A 126 6.94 -0.95 7.42
N ILE A 127 5.83 -1.69 7.22
CA ILE A 127 5.73 -2.72 6.18
C ILE A 127 5.86 -2.09 4.79
N SER A 128 5.15 -1.00 4.50
CA SER A 128 5.24 -0.31 3.21
C SER A 128 6.65 0.17 2.91
N THR A 129 7.35 0.71 3.92
CA THR A 129 8.75 1.13 3.78
C THR A 129 9.67 -0.07 3.54
N ALA A 130 9.47 -1.20 4.22
CA ALA A 130 10.24 -2.41 4.02
C ALA A 130 10.05 -2.99 2.59
N ILE A 131 8.83 -2.97 2.07
CA ILE A 131 8.54 -3.42 0.70
C ILE A 131 9.23 -2.50 -0.30
N GLU A 132 9.16 -1.17 -0.12
CA GLU A 132 9.82 -0.21 -0.99
C GLU A 132 11.33 -0.40 -1.01
N LEU A 133 11.97 -0.58 0.15
CA LEU A 133 13.39 -0.87 0.23
C LEU A 133 13.75 -2.18 -0.49
N SER A 134 12.89 -3.18 -0.40
CA SER A 134 13.08 -4.45 -1.12
C SER A 134 13.00 -4.27 -2.64
N ILE A 135 12.05 -3.45 -3.13
CA ILE A 135 11.93 -3.12 -4.55
C ILE A 135 13.16 -2.33 -5.04
N LEU A 136 13.62 -1.34 -4.27
CA LEU A 136 14.82 -0.57 -4.58
C LEU A 136 16.07 -1.47 -4.62
N TYR A 137 16.20 -2.39 -3.66
CA TYR A 137 17.30 -3.36 -3.64
C TYR A 137 17.27 -4.27 -4.86
N GLU A 138 16.09 -4.81 -5.21
CA GLU A 138 15.93 -5.66 -6.40
C GLU A 138 16.25 -4.89 -7.70
N ARG A 139 15.81 -3.64 -7.83
CA ARG A 139 16.16 -2.77 -8.97
C ARG A 139 17.69 -2.61 -9.09
N LYS A 140 18.36 -2.36 -7.96
CA LYS A 140 19.83 -2.21 -7.94
C LYS A 140 20.54 -3.50 -8.36
N GLN A 141 20.04 -4.66 -7.96
CA GLN A 141 20.53 -5.96 -8.35
C GLN A 141 20.37 -6.21 -9.86
N ARG A 142 19.21 -5.83 -10.42
CA ARG A 142 18.93 -5.95 -11.86
C ARG A 142 19.84 -5.04 -12.68
N GLN A 143 20.01 -3.79 -12.27
CA GLN A 143 20.94 -2.86 -12.92
C GLN A 143 22.41 -3.32 -12.88
N ALA A 144 22.78 -4.07 -11.85
CA ALA A 144 24.12 -4.67 -11.72
C ALA A 144 24.31 -5.96 -12.55
N GLY A 145 23.30 -6.38 -13.34
CA GLY A 145 23.37 -7.58 -14.20
C GLY A 145 23.36 -8.91 -13.46
N ARG A 146 23.18 -8.91 -12.12
CA ARG A 146 23.22 -10.15 -11.31
C ARG A 146 22.06 -11.10 -11.57
N ARG A 147 21.01 -10.64 -12.24
CA ARG A 147 19.86 -11.46 -12.60
C ARG A 147 19.93 -12.02 -14.02
N ASP A 148 20.88 -11.56 -14.84
CA ASP A 148 21.05 -12.01 -16.23
C ASP A 148 21.47 -13.48 -16.31
N GLU A 149 22.15 -13.99 -15.29
CA GLU A 149 22.52 -15.40 -15.20
C GLU A 149 21.31 -16.35 -15.27
N ARG A 150 20.16 -15.93 -14.75
CA ARG A 150 18.93 -16.72 -14.83
C ARG A 150 18.40 -16.83 -16.26
N VAL A 151 18.45 -15.73 -17.01
CA VAL A 151 18.06 -15.71 -18.44
C VAL A 151 18.99 -16.56 -19.25
N VAL A 152 20.31 -16.43 -19.02
CA VAL A 152 21.33 -17.22 -19.71
C VAL A 152 21.18 -18.71 -19.42
N SER A 153 20.92 -19.08 -18.17
CA SER A 153 20.74 -20.49 -17.79
C SER A 153 19.45 -21.11 -18.37
N LEU A 154 18.40 -20.32 -18.48
CA LEU A 154 17.15 -20.73 -19.15
C LEU A 154 17.34 -20.86 -20.66
N TYR A 155 18.03 -19.91 -21.27
CA TYR A 155 18.37 -19.96 -22.71
C TYR A 155 19.16 -21.23 -23.07
N GLN A 156 20.16 -21.56 -22.26
CA GLN A 156 20.97 -22.77 -22.45
C GLN A 156 20.14 -24.06 -22.30
N LYS A 157 19.13 -24.06 -21.43
CA LYS A 157 18.28 -25.25 -21.19
C LYS A 157 17.17 -25.44 -22.22
N THR A 158 16.60 -24.34 -22.73
CA THR A 158 15.36 -24.39 -23.51
C THR A 158 15.53 -23.93 -24.96
N GLY A 159 16.57 -23.14 -25.27
CA GLY A 159 16.77 -22.53 -26.58
C GLY A 159 15.69 -21.53 -26.98
N TRP A 160 14.89 -21.04 -26.04
CA TRP A 160 13.77 -20.14 -26.30
C TRP A 160 14.24 -18.74 -26.71
N SER A 161 13.46 -18.10 -27.59
CA SER A 161 13.67 -16.68 -27.94
C SER A 161 13.45 -15.79 -26.70
N ASN A 162 14.12 -14.62 -26.68
CA ASN A 162 13.96 -13.63 -25.62
C ASN A 162 12.50 -13.24 -25.35
N ASP A 163 11.65 -13.19 -26.39
CA ASP A 163 10.23 -12.86 -26.25
C ASP A 163 9.47 -13.96 -25.51
N HIS A 164 9.77 -15.23 -25.79
CA HIS A 164 9.21 -16.36 -25.05
C HIS A 164 9.67 -16.38 -23.59
N MET A 165 10.91 -16.03 -23.32
CA MET A 165 11.43 -15.94 -21.96
C MET A 165 10.78 -14.80 -21.16
N ARG A 166 10.56 -13.64 -21.78
CA ARG A 166 9.82 -12.52 -21.17
C ARG A 166 8.39 -12.91 -20.80
N LEU A 167 7.69 -13.64 -21.65
CA LEU A 167 6.34 -14.13 -21.41
C LEU A 167 6.31 -15.17 -20.27
N TYR A 168 7.32 -16.04 -20.22
CA TYR A 168 7.39 -17.12 -19.22
C TYR A 168 7.81 -16.60 -17.84
N MET A 169 8.85 -15.77 -17.78
CA MET A 169 9.39 -15.23 -16.53
C MET A 169 8.55 -14.08 -15.95
N GLY A 170 7.87 -13.32 -16.80
CA GLY A 170 7.03 -12.19 -16.38
C GLY A 170 7.81 -11.16 -15.56
N ASP A 171 7.40 -10.98 -14.30
CA ASP A 171 8.03 -10.05 -13.35
C ASP A 171 9.42 -10.48 -12.84
N ASP A 172 9.80 -11.77 -13.01
CA ASP A 172 11.14 -12.26 -12.70
C ASP A 172 12.17 -11.97 -13.83
N HIS A 173 11.72 -11.51 -15.01
CA HIS A 173 12.62 -11.13 -16.09
C HIS A 173 13.42 -9.86 -15.72
N PRO A 174 14.75 -9.80 -15.96
CA PRO A 174 15.58 -8.63 -15.60
C PRO A 174 15.08 -7.30 -16.19
N ASP A 175 14.56 -7.33 -17.42
CA ASP A 175 14.05 -6.15 -18.12
C ASP A 175 12.66 -5.69 -17.63
N TYR A 176 12.00 -6.43 -16.72
CA TYR A 176 10.70 -6.02 -16.20
C TYR A 176 10.85 -4.78 -15.31
N HIS A 177 10.12 -3.72 -15.68
CA HIS A 177 10.20 -2.44 -14.95
C HIS A 177 9.27 -2.49 -13.73
N LEU A 178 9.86 -2.51 -12.54
CA LEU A 178 9.13 -2.35 -11.28
C LEU A 178 8.81 -0.87 -11.05
N GLU A 179 7.57 -0.52 -10.69
CA GLU A 179 7.18 0.84 -10.31
C GLU A 179 7.34 1.05 -8.79
N LEU A 180 7.82 2.24 -8.42
CA LEU A 180 7.98 2.70 -7.04
C LEU A 180 6.67 3.23 -6.45
#